data_b6421c48ecc3e9d960796450f96766ec
#
_entry.id   b6421c48ecc3e9d960796450f96766ec
#
_cell.length_a   1.000
_cell.length_b   1.000
_cell.length_c   1.000
_cell.angle_alpha   90.00
_cell.angle_beta   90.00
_cell.angle_gamma   90.00
#
_symmetry.space_group_name_H-M   'P 1'
#
loop_
_entity.id
_entity.type
_entity.pdbx_description
1 polymer ?
#
loop_
_entity_poly.entity_id
_entity_poly.type
_entity_poly.pdbx_seq_one_letter_code
_entity_poly.pdbx_strand_id
1 'polypeptide(L)'
;MARAIWLLLLCCVLPMPGVAAPVFHGRAAFEGPRAEPVSNDLRWLWHHRVLRLGVLGSDQPPLDILGTGRAYEGITADYAGLVAEHLHLNMQVQVFDSFEAAAAALREGTVDLLGSVTAQQALQAGLRLSQPYAEDHPLLLAQEHKAVIQGAEPLRLVMVDGYRTPEQVSQYYPQASLQVHPTAFSALATLALDQADLYLGNALIARYVQGRSPFSGVEEVGHAALPRQGIGFAMLDNGTPLPRLVDAVLEGISVAQHARIQARWSSLASGPRSAQAVQLSEAQQRWLADNPKVRVLVDDQVLPLSYRDSKGQLRGLTLDVLQLITRRTGLEFDVQAGADVEQMIGQVTRGQAQLIAGLPYSDSLAQRLGFSRAYLSASRVLVSRTGAQAPASLEQLAGRRVALVWGSAMVEPVAGSLSAGAQALAARPTGSAARGCRWTGGRSLADP
;
A
#
# COMPACT_ATOMS: atom_id res chain seq x y z
N MET A 1 -54.28 -39.98 -20.81
CA MET A 1 -53.04 -39.68 -21.57
C MET A 1 -52.52 -38.35 -21.09
N ALA A 2 -51.62 -38.34 -20.11
CA ALA A 2 -51.02 -37.14 -19.56
C ALA A 2 -49.57 -37.10 -19.99
N ARG A 3 -49.17 -36.08 -20.81
CA ARG A 3 -47.81 -35.81 -21.19
C ARG A 3 -47.16 -34.90 -20.16
N ALA A 4 -46.23 -35.44 -19.38
CA ALA A 4 -45.37 -34.68 -18.47
C ALA A 4 -44.35 -33.91 -19.28
N ILE A 5 -44.37 -32.58 -19.17
CA ILE A 5 -43.34 -31.67 -19.69
C ILE A 5 -42.27 -31.52 -18.59
N TRP A 6 -41.10 -32.08 -18.85
CA TRP A 6 -39.89 -31.80 -18.05
C TRP A 6 -39.30 -30.46 -18.51
N LEU A 7 -39.45 -29.43 -17.67
CA LEU A 7 -38.71 -28.17 -17.82
C LEU A 7 -37.29 -28.37 -17.24
N LEU A 8 -36.30 -28.50 -18.10
CA LEU A 8 -34.89 -28.42 -17.74
C LEU A 8 -34.54 -26.97 -17.36
N LEU A 9 -34.46 -26.71 -16.09
CA LEU A 9 -33.87 -25.46 -15.55
C LEU A 9 -32.34 -25.51 -15.77
N LEU A 10 -31.89 -24.97 -16.89
CA LEU A 10 -30.46 -24.73 -17.15
C LEU A 10 -30.06 -23.52 -16.31
N CYS A 11 -29.54 -23.75 -15.08
CA CYS A 11 -28.86 -22.73 -14.28
C CYS A 11 -27.61 -22.28 -15.06
N CYS A 12 -27.70 -21.19 -15.80
CA CYS A 12 -26.55 -20.47 -16.27
C CYS A 12 -25.81 -19.88 -15.04
N VAL A 13 -24.82 -20.62 -14.55
CA VAL A 13 -23.80 -20.07 -13.67
C VAL A 13 -22.95 -19.13 -14.52
N LEU A 14 -23.34 -17.85 -14.57
CA LEU A 14 -22.46 -16.82 -15.10
C LEU A 14 -21.19 -16.82 -14.25
N PRO A 15 -19.99 -16.96 -14.84
CA PRO A 15 -18.78 -16.79 -14.09
C PRO A 15 -18.76 -15.35 -13.54
N MET A 16 -18.78 -15.19 -12.23
CA MET A 16 -18.48 -13.90 -11.62
C MET A 16 -17.12 -13.45 -12.17
N PRO A 17 -16.96 -12.17 -12.54
CA PRO A 17 -15.66 -11.65 -12.93
C PRO A 17 -14.72 -11.85 -11.76
N GLY A 18 -13.89 -12.87 -11.84
CA GLY A 18 -12.87 -13.16 -10.84
C GLY A 18 -11.96 -11.93 -10.73
N VAL A 19 -11.76 -11.43 -9.54
CA VAL A 19 -10.75 -10.39 -9.28
C VAL A 19 -9.43 -10.95 -9.81
N ALA A 20 -8.88 -10.36 -10.88
CA ALA A 20 -7.66 -10.87 -11.49
C ALA A 20 -6.53 -10.88 -10.44
N ALA A 21 -5.80 -11.99 -10.36
CA ALA A 21 -4.71 -12.18 -9.41
C ALA A 21 -3.62 -11.09 -9.57
N PRO A 22 -2.96 -10.68 -8.47
CA PRO A 22 -1.85 -9.75 -8.55
C PRO A 22 -0.72 -10.27 -9.44
N VAL A 23 -0.05 -9.35 -10.14
CA VAL A 23 1.15 -9.68 -10.92
C VAL A 23 2.34 -9.73 -9.97
N PHE A 24 3.00 -10.86 -9.91
CA PHE A 24 4.17 -11.07 -9.06
C PHE A 24 5.42 -10.36 -9.62
N HIS A 25 6.11 -9.59 -8.77
CA HIS A 25 7.35 -8.89 -9.11
C HIS A 25 8.45 -9.15 -8.06
N GLY A 26 9.06 -10.32 -8.09
CA GLY A 26 10.33 -10.56 -7.40
C GLY A 26 11.47 -9.89 -8.17
N ARG A 27 12.29 -9.08 -7.50
CA ARG A 27 13.39 -8.30 -8.14
C ARG A 27 14.77 -8.86 -7.85
N ALA A 28 14.88 -9.87 -6.97
CA ALA A 28 16.14 -10.52 -6.65
C ALA A 28 16.39 -11.67 -7.62
N ALA A 29 17.63 -11.79 -8.09
CA ALA A 29 18.11 -12.96 -8.85
C ALA A 29 19.03 -13.80 -7.95
N PHE A 30 18.97 -15.12 -8.06
CA PHE A 30 19.76 -16.02 -7.23
C PHE A 30 21.23 -16.03 -7.67
N GLU A 31 22.16 -15.82 -6.71
CA GLU A 31 23.60 -15.70 -6.94
C GLU A 31 24.39 -16.77 -6.15
N GLY A 32 23.96 -17.99 -6.14
CA GLY A 32 24.64 -19.04 -5.38
C GLY A 32 24.75 -20.36 -6.14
N PRO A 33 25.51 -21.34 -5.62
CA PRO A 33 25.45 -22.70 -6.14
C PRO A 33 24.02 -23.22 -5.91
N ARG A 34 23.42 -23.75 -6.96
CA ARG A 34 22.08 -24.34 -6.86
C ARG A 34 22.17 -25.65 -6.09
N ALA A 35 21.36 -25.79 -5.04
CA ALA A 35 21.21 -27.08 -4.37
C ALA A 35 20.60 -28.08 -5.36
N GLU A 36 21.24 -29.21 -5.53
CA GLU A 36 20.72 -30.28 -6.41
C GLU A 36 19.57 -31.00 -5.70
N PRO A 37 18.35 -30.96 -6.25
CA PRO A 37 17.22 -31.69 -5.67
C PRO A 37 17.45 -33.19 -5.73
N VAL A 38 17.09 -33.90 -4.67
CA VAL A 38 17.14 -35.37 -4.63
C VAL A 38 16.06 -35.93 -5.59
N SER A 39 16.26 -37.20 -6.08
CA SER A 39 15.39 -37.80 -7.10
C SER A 39 13.87 -37.75 -6.78
N ASN A 40 13.50 -37.86 -5.49
CA ASN A 40 12.11 -37.76 -5.06
C ASN A 40 11.56 -36.31 -5.13
N ASP A 41 12.42 -35.30 -4.90
CA ASP A 41 12.06 -33.89 -5.01
C ASP A 41 11.81 -33.51 -6.46
N LEU A 42 12.63 -34.00 -7.38
CA LEU A 42 12.45 -33.77 -8.81
C LEU A 42 11.07 -34.25 -9.28
N ARG A 43 10.62 -35.43 -8.81
CA ARG A 43 9.30 -35.96 -9.16
C ARG A 43 8.18 -35.02 -8.66
N TRP A 44 8.31 -34.57 -7.43
CA TRP A 44 7.32 -33.60 -6.86
C TRP A 44 7.31 -32.29 -7.64
N LEU A 45 8.46 -31.68 -7.92
CA LEU A 45 8.63 -30.48 -8.70
C LEU A 45 8.06 -30.58 -10.13
N TRP A 46 8.19 -31.76 -10.76
CA TRP A 46 7.64 -32.04 -12.08
C TRP A 46 6.09 -31.94 -12.11
N HIS A 47 5.45 -32.32 -11.02
CA HIS A 47 3.98 -32.26 -10.88
C HIS A 47 3.48 -30.92 -10.38
N HIS A 48 4.34 -30.14 -9.70
CA HIS A 48 4.01 -28.85 -9.11
C HIS A 48 4.74 -27.72 -9.86
N ARG A 49 4.18 -27.30 -11.01
CA ARG A 49 4.79 -26.26 -11.86
C ARG A 49 4.55 -24.84 -11.36
N VAL A 50 3.61 -24.67 -10.46
CA VAL A 50 3.18 -23.39 -9.92
C VAL A 50 3.28 -23.46 -8.41
N LEU A 51 3.88 -22.43 -7.82
CA LEU A 51 3.94 -22.21 -6.38
C LEU A 51 2.98 -21.05 -6.05
N ARG A 52 1.96 -21.33 -5.24
CA ARG A 52 0.91 -20.39 -4.89
C ARG A 52 1.23 -19.75 -3.54
N LEU A 53 1.50 -18.44 -3.56
CA LEU A 53 1.83 -17.63 -2.39
C LEU A 53 0.58 -16.90 -1.90
N GLY A 54 0.15 -17.18 -0.68
CA GLY A 54 -0.85 -16.41 0.03
C GLY A 54 -0.21 -15.21 0.74
N VAL A 55 -0.79 -14.03 0.58
CA VAL A 55 -0.36 -12.79 1.23
C VAL A 55 -1.54 -12.04 1.81
N LEU A 56 -1.31 -11.19 2.81
CA LEU A 56 -2.37 -10.36 3.38
C LEU A 56 -2.60 -9.12 2.53
N GLY A 57 -3.87 -8.69 2.42
CA GLY A 57 -4.27 -7.47 1.73
C GLY A 57 -3.87 -6.18 2.46
N SER A 58 -3.46 -6.28 3.72
CA SER A 58 -2.89 -5.15 4.45
C SER A 58 -1.51 -4.82 3.91
N ASP A 59 -1.37 -3.60 3.37
CA ASP A 59 -0.09 -3.09 2.87
C ASP A 59 0.89 -2.91 4.03
N GLN A 60 1.92 -3.75 4.09
CA GLN A 60 2.96 -3.74 5.14
C GLN A 60 4.35 -3.45 4.54
N PRO A 61 4.55 -2.29 3.91
CA PRO A 61 5.81 -1.97 3.28
C PRO A 61 6.95 -1.86 4.32
N PRO A 62 8.14 -2.36 4.03
CA PRO A 62 8.62 -2.92 2.77
C PRO A 62 8.49 -4.44 2.66
N LEU A 63 7.84 -5.13 3.60
CA LEU A 63 7.67 -6.58 3.56
C LEU A 63 6.77 -6.97 2.39
N ASP A 64 5.54 -6.46 2.39
CA ASP A 64 4.53 -6.71 1.37
C ASP A 64 3.98 -5.38 0.85
N ILE A 65 4.00 -5.19 -0.47
CA ILE A 65 3.52 -4.00 -1.15
C ILE A 65 2.56 -4.44 -2.25
N LEU A 66 1.30 -4.03 -2.13
CA LEU A 66 0.27 -4.22 -3.15
C LEU A 66 0.10 -2.91 -3.92
N GLY A 67 0.76 -2.81 -5.08
CA GLY A 67 0.68 -1.62 -5.92
C GLY A 67 -0.68 -1.42 -6.58
N THR A 68 -1.02 -0.17 -6.93
CA THR A 68 -2.27 0.24 -7.59
C THR A 68 -2.53 -0.46 -8.93
N GLY A 69 -1.49 -0.98 -9.60
CA GLY A 69 -1.56 -1.79 -10.81
C GLY A 69 -1.66 -3.29 -10.56
N ARG A 70 -2.05 -3.72 -9.36
CA ARG A 70 -2.05 -5.12 -8.91
C ARG A 70 -0.66 -5.78 -8.95
N ALA A 71 0.40 -5.01 -8.89
CA ALA A 71 1.74 -5.54 -8.74
C ALA A 71 1.97 -5.91 -7.26
N TYR A 72 2.38 -7.14 -6.99
CA TYR A 72 2.85 -7.55 -5.67
C TYR A 72 4.39 -7.51 -5.65
N GLU A 73 4.96 -6.71 -4.77
CA GLU A 73 6.39 -6.52 -4.58
C GLU A 73 6.74 -6.37 -3.10
N GLY A 74 8.02 -6.38 -2.76
CA GLY A 74 8.48 -6.25 -1.37
C GLY A 74 9.59 -7.25 -1.05
N ILE A 75 10.03 -7.21 0.20
CA ILE A 75 11.05 -8.16 0.70
C ILE A 75 10.57 -9.60 0.52
N THR A 76 9.31 -9.88 0.89
CA THR A 76 8.71 -11.22 0.74
C THR A 76 8.66 -11.65 -0.72
N ALA A 77 8.29 -10.75 -1.64
CA ALA A 77 8.30 -11.04 -3.08
C ALA A 77 9.71 -11.35 -3.59
N ASP A 78 10.74 -10.63 -3.13
CA ASP A 78 12.12 -10.89 -3.52
C ASP A 78 12.56 -12.30 -3.08
N TYR A 79 12.31 -12.71 -1.83
CA TYR A 79 12.64 -14.05 -1.36
C TYR A 79 11.79 -15.14 -2.00
N ALA A 80 10.49 -14.91 -2.19
CA ALA A 80 9.63 -15.85 -2.92
C ALA A 80 10.09 -16.03 -4.37
N GLY A 81 10.56 -14.96 -5.01
CA GLY A 81 11.16 -15.00 -6.35
C GLY A 81 12.42 -15.86 -6.40
N LEU A 82 13.31 -15.73 -5.40
CA LEU A 82 14.50 -16.58 -5.30
C LEU A 82 14.13 -18.07 -5.13
N VAL A 83 13.12 -18.37 -4.31
CA VAL A 83 12.62 -19.75 -4.15
C VAL A 83 12.06 -20.27 -5.47
N ALA A 84 11.21 -19.49 -6.14
CA ALA A 84 10.61 -19.90 -7.41
C ALA A 84 11.67 -20.10 -8.52
N GLU A 85 12.63 -19.18 -8.64
CA GLU A 85 13.73 -19.28 -9.60
C GLU A 85 14.59 -20.50 -9.35
N HIS A 86 14.99 -20.74 -8.10
CA HIS A 86 15.84 -21.86 -7.74
C HIS A 86 15.17 -23.22 -7.99
N LEU A 87 13.88 -23.32 -7.68
CA LEU A 87 13.09 -24.54 -7.85
C LEU A 87 12.49 -24.68 -9.25
N HIS A 88 12.71 -23.72 -10.16
CA HIS A 88 12.15 -23.67 -11.51
C HIS A 88 10.61 -23.73 -11.52
N LEU A 89 9.97 -23.01 -10.60
CA LEU A 89 8.52 -22.91 -10.45
C LEU A 89 8.02 -21.53 -10.90
N ASN A 90 6.78 -21.47 -11.37
CA ASN A 90 6.10 -20.20 -11.59
C ASN A 90 5.41 -19.74 -10.30
N MET A 91 5.51 -18.45 -9.97
CA MET A 91 4.87 -17.89 -8.79
C MET A 91 3.49 -17.34 -9.15
N GLN A 92 2.48 -17.67 -8.35
CA GLN A 92 1.17 -17.04 -8.36
C GLN A 92 0.88 -16.49 -6.98
N VAL A 93 0.28 -15.29 -6.92
CA VAL A 93 -0.05 -14.62 -5.66
C VAL A 93 -1.56 -14.58 -5.46
N GLN A 94 -2.00 -14.92 -4.26
CA GLN A 94 -3.38 -14.81 -3.82
C GLN A 94 -3.44 -13.92 -2.57
N VAL A 95 -4.33 -12.93 -2.59
CA VAL A 95 -4.49 -11.95 -1.51
C VAL A 95 -5.64 -12.37 -0.62
N PHE A 96 -5.46 -12.26 0.69
CA PHE A 96 -6.45 -12.57 1.73
C PHE A 96 -6.66 -11.38 2.64
N ASP A 97 -7.89 -11.22 3.12
CA ASP A 97 -8.26 -10.10 4.00
C ASP A 97 -7.80 -10.32 5.46
N SER A 98 -7.53 -11.57 5.86
CA SER A 98 -7.04 -11.90 7.18
C SER A 98 -6.07 -13.09 7.17
N PHE A 99 -5.26 -13.18 8.23
CA PHE A 99 -4.35 -14.32 8.43
C PHE A 99 -5.11 -15.64 8.59
N GLU A 100 -6.26 -15.63 9.25
CA GLU A 100 -7.12 -16.81 9.44
C GLU A 100 -7.63 -17.35 8.10
N ALA A 101 -8.07 -16.46 7.20
CA ALA A 101 -8.51 -16.84 5.85
C ALA A 101 -7.35 -17.42 5.04
N ALA A 102 -6.16 -16.81 5.12
CA ALA A 102 -4.96 -17.30 4.46
C ALA A 102 -4.53 -18.68 4.99
N ALA A 103 -4.56 -18.87 6.33
CA ALA A 103 -4.24 -20.15 6.96
C ALA A 103 -5.25 -21.26 6.64
N ALA A 104 -6.55 -20.91 6.50
CA ALA A 104 -7.56 -21.84 6.03
C ALA A 104 -7.30 -22.28 4.59
N ALA A 105 -7.03 -21.33 3.69
CA ALA A 105 -6.67 -21.58 2.30
C ALA A 105 -5.42 -22.47 2.16
N LEU A 106 -4.43 -22.30 3.03
CA LEU A 106 -3.25 -23.17 3.09
C LEU A 106 -3.62 -24.60 3.49
N ARG A 107 -4.50 -24.77 4.49
CA ARG A 107 -4.97 -26.12 4.92
C ARG A 107 -5.83 -26.81 3.85
N GLU A 108 -6.60 -26.03 3.09
CA GLU A 108 -7.40 -26.52 1.96
C GLU A 108 -6.54 -26.79 0.71
N GLY A 109 -5.26 -26.40 0.71
CA GLY A 109 -4.37 -26.58 -0.43
C GLY A 109 -4.66 -25.65 -1.61
N THR A 110 -5.35 -24.53 -1.39
CA THR A 110 -5.56 -23.49 -2.42
C THR A 110 -4.33 -22.60 -2.59
N VAL A 111 -3.50 -22.48 -1.54
CA VAL A 111 -2.15 -21.92 -1.58
C VAL A 111 -1.14 -22.93 -1.00
N ASP A 112 0.13 -22.77 -1.34
CA ASP A 112 1.19 -23.70 -0.97
C ASP A 112 2.06 -23.15 0.18
N LEU A 113 2.14 -21.83 0.30
CA LEU A 113 2.86 -21.11 1.37
C LEU A 113 2.24 -19.75 1.63
N LEU A 114 2.44 -19.24 2.85
CA LEU A 114 2.05 -17.89 3.24
C LEU A 114 3.30 -17.03 3.44
N GLY A 115 3.26 -15.79 2.95
CA GLY A 115 4.34 -14.81 3.12
C GLY A 115 4.20 -13.99 4.41
N SER A 116 5.32 -13.41 4.85
CA SER A 116 5.40 -12.45 5.97
C SER A 116 4.82 -12.95 7.30
N VAL A 117 4.96 -14.24 7.56
CA VAL A 117 4.45 -14.86 8.78
C VAL A 117 5.50 -14.82 9.88
N THR A 118 5.12 -14.37 11.07
CA THR A 118 5.98 -14.40 12.26
C THR A 118 6.00 -15.78 12.90
N ALA A 119 7.08 -16.10 13.65
CA ALA A 119 7.21 -17.37 14.35
C ALA A 119 6.01 -17.65 15.28
N GLN A 120 5.47 -16.60 15.92
CA GLN A 120 4.33 -16.73 16.81
C GLN A 120 3.03 -17.04 16.06
N GLN A 121 2.75 -16.34 14.94
CA GLN A 121 1.59 -16.61 14.10
C GLN A 121 1.62 -18.05 13.55
N ALA A 122 2.77 -18.50 13.07
CA ALA A 122 2.94 -19.86 12.60
C ALA A 122 2.65 -20.90 13.70
N LEU A 123 3.20 -20.67 14.90
CA LEU A 123 2.99 -21.56 16.05
C LEU A 123 1.51 -21.61 16.47
N GLN A 124 0.85 -20.46 16.56
CA GLN A 124 -0.58 -20.39 16.94
C GLN A 124 -1.50 -21.06 15.92
N ALA A 125 -1.14 -20.99 14.64
CA ALA A 125 -1.88 -21.62 13.56
C ALA A 125 -1.52 -23.10 13.35
N GLY A 126 -0.54 -23.66 14.08
CA GLY A 126 -0.06 -25.03 13.88
C GLY A 126 0.64 -25.22 12.51
N LEU A 127 1.29 -24.16 12.01
CA LEU A 127 2.00 -24.15 10.75
C LEU A 127 3.52 -24.24 11.00
N ARG A 128 4.24 -24.81 10.05
CA ARG A 128 5.69 -24.78 10.03
C ARG A 128 6.19 -23.46 9.42
N LEU A 129 7.06 -22.76 10.13
CA LEU A 129 7.79 -21.62 9.60
C LEU A 129 9.07 -22.08 8.92
N SER A 130 9.41 -21.50 7.78
CA SER A 130 10.70 -21.67 7.12
C SER A 130 11.84 -21.04 7.94
N GLN A 131 13.08 -21.23 7.47
CA GLN A 131 14.18 -20.35 7.87
C GLN A 131 13.73 -18.88 7.67
N PRO A 132 13.94 -18.01 8.67
CA PRO A 132 13.49 -16.62 8.58
C PRO A 132 14.34 -15.85 7.55
N TYR A 133 13.68 -15.11 6.66
CA TYR A 133 14.34 -14.22 5.71
C TYR A 133 14.37 -12.76 6.17
N ALA A 134 13.61 -12.43 7.20
CA ALA A 134 13.62 -11.13 7.86
C ALA A 134 13.41 -11.29 9.36
N GLU A 135 13.72 -10.25 10.12
CA GLU A 135 13.47 -10.21 11.56
C GLU A 135 12.54 -9.07 11.92
N ASP A 136 11.62 -9.36 12.82
CA ASP A 136 10.83 -8.36 13.50
C ASP A 136 11.61 -7.84 14.71
N HIS A 137 12.08 -6.60 14.62
CA HIS A 137 12.67 -5.85 15.71
C HIS A 137 11.64 -4.84 16.22
N PRO A 138 11.00 -5.09 17.38
CA PRO A 138 10.05 -4.16 17.96
C PRO A 138 10.71 -2.82 18.29
N LEU A 139 10.16 -1.73 17.72
CA LEU A 139 10.69 -0.37 17.78
C LEU A 139 9.67 0.56 18.43
N LEU A 140 10.17 1.54 19.20
CA LEU A 140 9.38 2.65 19.72
C LEU A 140 9.78 3.95 19.01
N LEU A 141 8.77 4.69 18.53
CA LEU A 141 8.93 6.05 18.04
C LEU A 141 8.15 7.01 18.94
N ALA A 142 8.69 8.22 19.12
CA ALA A 142 8.04 9.33 19.80
C ALA A 142 8.19 10.62 19.02
N GLN A 143 7.47 11.67 19.41
CA GLN A 143 7.74 13.01 18.90
C GLN A 143 9.08 13.53 19.42
N GLU A 144 9.84 14.16 18.54
CA GLU A 144 11.01 14.96 18.88
C GLU A 144 10.59 15.99 19.94
N HIS A 145 11.35 16.15 21.00
CA HIS A 145 11.11 17.06 22.13
C HIS A 145 10.04 16.62 23.14
N LYS A 146 9.39 15.49 22.96
CA LYS A 146 8.55 14.90 23.99
C LYS A 146 9.40 13.94 24.81
N ALA A 147 9.95 14.40 25.94
CA ALA A 147 10.50 13.48 26.91
C ALA A 147 9.42 12.44 27.20
N VAL A 148 9.74 11.15 27.06
CA VAL A 148 8.84 10.07 27.50
C VAL A 148 8.65 10.26 29.00
N ILE A 149 7.59 10.98 29.36
CA ILE A 149 7.35 11.40 30.75
C ILE A 149 6.94 10.12 31.48
N GLN A 150 7.79 9.66 32.35
CA GLN A 150 7.41 8.76 33.43
C GLN A 150 6.51 9.55 34.40
N GLY A 151 5.24 9.70 34.03
CA GLY A 151 4.26 10.49 34.76
C GLY A 151 3.00 9.67 35.06
N ALA A 152 2.15 10.22 35.91
CA ALA A 152 0.95 9.56 36.47
C ALA A 152 -0.19 9.33 35.46
N GLU A 153 -0.06 9.77 34.20
CA GLU A 153 -1.06 9.54 33.16
C GLU A 153 -0.76 8.27 32.37
N PRO A 154 -1.79 7.50 31.99
CA PRO A 154 -1.58 6.32 31.16
C PRO A 154 -0.99 6.72 29.80
N LEU A 155 0.15 6.10 29.46
CA LEU A 155 0.86 6.31 28.21
C LEU A 155 -0.05 5.94 27.02
N ARG A 156 -0.25 6.84 26.07
CA ARG A 156 -1.02 6.59 24.84
C ARG A 156 -0.12 5.90 23.82
N LEU A 157 -0.32 4.61 23.65
CA LEU A 157 0.46 3.76 22.74
C LEU A 157 -0.35 3.47 21.48
N VAL A 158 0.23 3.68 20.30
CA VAL A 158 -0.41 3.31 19.02
C VAL A 158 0.37 2.22 18.33
N MET A 159 -0.33 1.29 17.69
CA MET A 159 0.27 0.24 16.85
C MET A 159 -0.61 -0.07 15.64
N VAL A 160 -0.06 -0.87 14.72
CA VAL A 160 -0.80 -1.39 13.56
C VAL A 160 -1.58 -2.63 13.94
N ASP A 161 -2.77 -2.78 13.38
CA ASP A 161 -3.60 -3.98 13.53
C ASP A 161 -2.84 -5.23 13.05
N GLY A 162 -3.00 -6.32 13.79
CA GLY A 162 -2.31 -7.59 13.49
C GLY A 162 -0.82 -7.63 13.81
N TYR A 163 -0.19 -6.55 14.30
CA TYR A 163 1.23 -6.56 14.68
C TYR A 163 1.47 -7.39 15.94
N ARG A 164 0.74 -7.09 17.00
CA ARG A 164 0.69 -7.86 18.26
C ARG A 164 -0.73 -7.86 18.79
N THR A 165 -1.07 -8.84 19.63
CA THR A 165 -2.37 -8.79 20.30
C THR A 165 -2.35 -7.79 21.46
N PRO A 166 -3.48 -7.15 21.81
CA PRO A 166 -3.54 -6.23 22.96
C PRO A 166 -3.04 -6.86 24.26
N GLU A 167 -3.30 -8.17 24.46
CA GLU A 167 -2.86 -8.93 25.64
C GLU A 167 -1.32 -9.02 25.70
N GLN A 168 -0.66 -9.23 24.54
CA GLN A 168 0.80 -9.28 24.46
C GLN A 168 1.40 -7.92 24.78
N VAL A 169 0.81 -6.84 24.26
CA VAL A 169 1.29 -5.48 24.54
C VAL A 169 1.10 -5.14 26.01
N SER A 170 -0.04 -5.49 26.61
CA SER A 170 -0.35 -5.19 28.00
C SER A 170 0.56 -5.92 29.00
N GLN A 171 1.15 -7.06 28.64
CA GLN A 171 2.15 -7.73 29.46
C GLN A 171 3.42 -6.90 29.69
N TYR A 172 3.80 -6.11 28.68
CA TYR A 172 5.02 -5.28 28.72
C TYR A 172 4.71 -3.81 29.02
N TYR A 173 3.50 -3.36 28.69
CA TYR A 173 3.05 -1.98 28.88
C TYR A 173 1.68 -1.96 29.59
N PRO A 174 1.57 -2.44 30.84
CA PRO A 174 0.29 -2.65 31.54
C PRO A 174 -0.47 -1.36 31.82
N GLN A 175 0.21 -0.24 31.84
CA GLN A 175 -0.39 1.09 32.10
C GLN A 175 -0.67 1.88 30.82
N ALA A 176 -0.35 1.31 29.63
CA ALA A 176 -0.57 2.02 28.39
C ALA A 176 -2.03 1.91 27.93
N SER A 177 -2.57 3.02 27.44
CA SER A 177 -3.81 3.03 26.65
C SER A 177 -3.47 2.73 25.20
N LEU A 178 -3.81 1.53 24.73
CA LEU A 178 -3.48 1.06 23.40
C LEU A 178 -4.54 1.49 22.38
N GLN A 179 -4.10 2.11 21.30
CA GLN A 179 -4.90 2.40 20.11
C GLN A 179 -4.36 1.60 18.93
N VAL A 180 -5.26 0.91 18.20
CA VAL A 180 -4.92 0.08 17.05
C VAL A 180 -5.36 0.77 15.76
N HIS A 181 -4.47 0.84 14.79
CA HIS A 181 -4.68 1.51 13.51
C HIS A 181 -4.56 0.53 12.33
N PRO A 182 -5.31 0.72 11.25
CA PRO A 182 -5.28 -0.19 10.11
C PRO A 182 -3.97 -0.16 9.33
N THR A 183 -3.19 0.91 9.42
CA THR A 183 -1.92 1.06 8.69
C THR A 183 -0.84 1.72 9.55
N ALA A 184 0.43 1.46 9.23
CA ALA A 184 1.55 2.13 9.87
C ALA A 184 1.54 3.65 9.62
N PHE A 185 1.08 4.07 8.44
CA PHE A 185 0.92 5.49 8.13
C PHE A 185 -0.08 6.18 9.06
N SER A 186 -1.27 5.59 9.26
CA SER A 186 -2.29 6.18 10.15
C SER A 186 -1.84 6.19 11.62
N ALA A 187 -1.13 5.15 12.06
CA ALA A 187 -0.57 5.11 13.42
C ALA A 187 0.51 6.19 13.62
N LEU A 188 1.42 6.36 12.64
CA LEU A 188 2.44 7.41 12.69
C LEU A 188 1.83 8.82 12.56
N ALA A 189 0.75 8.98 11.79
CA ALA A 189 0.02 10.24 11.73
C ALA A 189 -0.56 10.64 13.09
N THR A 190 -1.16 9.67 13.82
CA THR A 190 -1.68 9.88 15.17
C THR A 190 -0.59 10.32 16.13
N LEU A 191 0.60 9.73 16.03
CA LEU A 191 1.78 10.15 16.81
C LEU A 191 2.22 11.57 16.43
N ALA A 192 2.38 11.85 15.13
CA ALA A 192 2.84 13.16 14.65
C ALA A 192 1.88 14.31 14.95
N LEU A 193 0.58 14.03 15.08
CA LEU A 193 -0.48 14.99 15.45
C LEU A 193 -0.68 15.12 16.98
N ASP A 194 0.22 14.58 17.80
CA ASP A 194 0.16 14.63 19.27
C ASP A 194 -1.09 13.95 19.88
N GLN A 195 -1.66 13.01 19.17
CA GLN A 195 -2.79 12.21 19.67
C GLN A 195 -2.34 10.91 20.35
N ALA A 196 -1.04 10.59 20.25
CA ALA A 196 -0.37 9.49 20.93
C ALA A 196 0.99 9.94 21.45
N ASP A 197 1.55 9.18 22.40
CA ASP A 197 2.85 9.45 23.01
C ASP A 197 3.94 8.56 22.43
N LEU A 198 3.60 7.30 22.10
CA LEU A 198 4.50 6.33 21.50
C LEU A 198 3.81 5.56 20.37
N TYR A 199 4.59 5.27 19.33
CA TYR A 199 4.27 4.25 18.33
C TYR A 199 5.07 2.99 18.62
N LEU A 200 4.42 1.84 18.57
CA LEU A 200 5.01 0.51 18.66
C LEU A 200 4.83 -0.23 17.35
N GLY A 201 5.91 -0.72 16.76
CA GLY A 201 5.82 -1.49 15.52
C GLY A 201 7.13 -2.14 15.10
N ASN A 202 7.08 -2.86 13.99
CA ASN A 202 8.27 -3.44 13.36
C ASN A 202 9.21 -2.34 12.85
N ALA A 203 10.49 -2.42 13.17
CA ALA A 203 11.48 -1.41 12.79
C ALA A 203 11.62 -1.22 11.27
N LEU A 204 11.52 -2.29 10.48
CA LEU A 204 11.58 -2.21 9.01
C LEU A 204 10.42 -1.38 8.46
N ILE A 205 9.20 -1.69 8.93
CA ILE A 205 7.97 -1.02 8.51
C ILE A 205 7.97 0.43 8.99
N ALA A 206 8.28 0.65 10.28
CA ALA A 206 8.31 1.97 10.88
C ALA A 206 9.28 2.93 10.16
N ARG A 207 10.52 2.50 9.94
CA ARG A 207 11.54 3.29 9.25
C ARG A 207 11.20 3.53 7.78
N TYR A 208 10.61 2.53 7.11
CA TYR A 208 10.19 2.68 5.72
C TYR A 208 9.08 3.72 5.58
N VAL A 209 8.05 3.66 6.42
CA VAL A 209 6.93 4.62 6.39
C VAL A 209 7.39 5.99 6.86
N GLN A 210 8.20 6.09 7.91
CA GLN A 210 8.76 7.36 8.41
C GLN A 210 9.58 8.07 7.32
N GLY A 211 10.47 7.34 6.62
CA GLY A 211 11.29 7.92 5.56
C GLY A 211 10.53 8.42 4.34
N ARG A 212 9.25 8.05 4.20
CA ARG A 212 8.35 8.42 3.10
C ARG A 212 7.18 9.29 3.52
N SER A 213 7.01 9.47 4.82
CA SER A 213 5.95 10.29 5.37
C SER A 213 6.37 11.76 5.43
N PRO A 214 5.44 12.69 5.27
CA PRO A 214 5.69 14.11 5.47
C PRO A 214 5.82 14.49 6.96
N PHE A 215 5.76 13.50 7.86
CA PHE A 215 5.81 13.73 9.30
C PHE A 215 7.24 14.07 9.74
N SER A 216 7.47 15.35 10.02
CA SER A 216 8.68 15.83 10.69
C SER A 216 8.52 15.69 12.22
N GLY A 217 9.63 15.53 12.91
CA GLY A 217 9.61 15.54 14.38
C GLY A 217 9.17 14.21 15.02
N VAL A 218 9.24 13.10 14.30
CA VAL A 218 9.10 11.76 14.87
C VAL A 218 10.47 11.10 14.85
N GLU A 219 10.92 10.59 15.99
CA GLU A 219 12.23 9.97 16.12
C GLU A 219 12.18 8.63 16.85
N GLU A 220 13.20 7.82 16.62
CA GLU A 220 13.39 6.54 17.29
C GLU A 220 13.87 6.77 18.71
N VAL A 221 13.08 6.35 19.70
CA VAL A 221 13.42 6.48 21.13
C VAL A 221 13.98 5.21 21.74
N GLY A 222 13.90 4.10 21.04
CA GLY A 222 14.52 2.84 21.45
C GLY A 222 13.80 1.60 20.96
N HIS A 223 14.29 0.46 21.44
CA HIS A 223 13.64 -0.82 21.19
C HIS A 223 12.58 -1.09 22.26
N ALA A 224 11.45 -1.64 21.83
CA ALA A 224 10.42 -2.08 22.76
C ALA A 224 10.88 -3.34 23.52
N ALA A 225 10.35 -3.51 24.73
CA ALA A 225 10.66 -4.67 25.57
C ALA A 225 10.11 -6.02 25.05
N LEU A 226 9.38 -6.00 23.93
CA LEU A 226 8.80 -7.20 23.32
C LEU A 226 9.87 -8.09 22.66
N PRO A 227 9.65 -9.42 22.60
CA PRO A 227 10.59 -10.35 21.99
C PRO A 227 10.68 -10.12 20.48
N ARG A 228 11.90 -10.24 19.95
CA ARG A 228 12.15 -10.30 18.51
C ARG A 228 11.60 -11.59 17.95
N GLN A 229 11.19 -11.58 16.68
CA GLN A 229 10.65 -12.76 16.00
C GLN A 229 11.22 -12.85 14.61
N GLY A 230 11.48 -14.08 14.14
CA GLY A 230 11.76 -14.34 12.74
C GLY A 230 10.50 -14.17 11.89
N ILE A 231 10.66 -13.66 10.70
CA ILE A 231 9.63 -13.56 9.65
C ILE A 231 10.04 -14.51 8.52
N GLY A 232 9.16 -15.42 8.15
CA GLY A 232 9.42 -16.46 7.16
C GLY A 232 8.18 -16.80 6.33
N PHE A 233 8.32 -17.88 5.55
CA PHE A 233 7.19 -18.50 4.86
C PHE A 233 6.56 -19.54 5.79
N ALA A 234 5.23 -19.47 5.97
CA ALA A 234 4.52 -20.54 6.68
C ALA A 234 3.96 -21.58 5.70
N MET A 235 4.09 -22.83 6.06
CA MET A 235 3.71 -23.99 5.24
C MET A 235 3.09 -25.07 6.12
N LEU A 236 2.41 -26.05 5.50
CA LEU A 236 1.98 -27.25 6.19
C LEU A 236 3.15 -28.22 6.37
N ASP A 237 3.22 -28.86 7.53
CA ASP A 237 4.12 -30.01 7.77
C ASP A 237 3.36 -31.31 7.46
N ASN A 238 3.09 -31.52 6.18
CA ASN A 238 2.25 -32.62 5.67
C ASN A 238 3.05 -33.71 4.94
N GLY A 239 4.36 -33.76 5.18
CA GLY A 239 5.26 -34.73 4.55
C GLY A 239 5.64 -34.45 3.10
N THR A 240 5.19 -33.31 2.52
CA THR A 240 5.67 -32.88 1.20
C THR A 240 7.11 -32.37 1.28
N PRO A 241 7.88 -32.39 0.18
CA PRO A 241 9.25 -31.88 0.19
C PRO A 241 9.35 -30.35 0.23
N LEU A 242 8.23 -29.62 0.04
CA LEU A 242 8.23 -28.17 -0.08
C LEU A 242 8.92 -27.45 1.09
N PRO A 243 8.60 -27.72 2.38
CA PRO A 243 9.24 -27.02 3.49
C PRO A 243 10.76 -27.16 3.49
N ARG A 244 11.25 -28.38 3.24
CA ARG A 244 12.69 -28.66 3.18
C ARG A 244 13.35 -27.98 1.97
N LEU A 245 12.69 -27.96 0.82
CA LEU A 245 13.19 -27.29 -0.38
C LEU A 245 13.27 -25.77 -0.19
N VAL A 246 12.25 -25.16 0.41
CA VAL A 246 12.26 -23.73 0.74
C VAL A 246 13.38 -23.40 1.72
N ASP A 247 13.54 -24.19 2.80
CA ASP A 247 14.61 -23.99 3.78
C ASP A 247 15.99 -24.10 3.12
N ALA A 248 16.22 -25.11 2.28
CA ALA A 248 17.49 -25.29 1.58
C ALA A 248 17.83 -24.11 0.65
N VAL A 249 16.84 -23.54 -0.02
CA VAL A 249 17.04 -22.33 -0.83
C VAL A 249 17.40 -21.13 0.04
N LEU A 250 16.67 -20.91 1.14
CA LEU A 250 16.92 -19.78 2.04
C LEU A 250 18.29 -19.88 2.73
N GLU A 251 18.72 -21.07 3.13
CA GLU A 251 20.06 -21.33 3.67
C GLU A 251 21.17 -21.11 2.64
N GLY A 252 20.89 -21.36 1.36
CA GLY A 252 21.82 -21.13 0.26
C GLY A 252 22.02 -19.65 -0.12
N ILE A 253 21.19 -18.74 0.38
CA ILE A 253 21.31 -17.31 0.12
C ILE A 253 22.48 -16.75 0.92
N SER A 254 23.44 -16.13 0.23
CA SER A 254 24.63 -15.55 0.87
C SER A 254 24.27 -14.33 1.72
N VAL A 255 25.08 -14.06 2.77
CA VAL A 255 24.97 -12.87 3.61
C VAL A 255 24.99 -11.59 2.75
N ALA A 256 25.81 -11.55 1.71
CA ALA A 256 25.88 -10.42 0.79
C ALA A 256 24.57 -10.23 0.00
N GLN A 257 23.91 -11.31 -0.38
CA GLN A 257 22.63 -11.25 -1.09
C GLN A 257 21.50 -10.82 -0.15
N HIS A 258 21.44 -11.31 1.08
CA HIS A 258 20.56 -10.83 2.13
C HIS A 258 20.73 -9.33 2.34
N ALA A 259 21.98 -8.86 2.49
CA ALA A 259 22.28 -7.44 2.68
C ALA A 259 21.83 -6.59 1.48
N ARG A 260 21.97 -7.07 0.24
CA ARG A 260 21.51 -6.34 -0.96
C ARG A 260 19.98 -6.24 -1.03
N ILE A 261 19.26 -7.30 -0.69
CA ILE A 261 17.80 -7.26 -0.62
C ILE A 261 17.37 -6.25 0.44
N GLN A 262 17.91 -6.34 1.64
CA GLN A 262 17.61 -5.41 2.73
C GLN A 262 17.99 -3.97 2.37
N ALA A 263 19.18 -3.74 1.78
CA ALA A 263 19.62 -2.41 1.36
C ALA A 263 18.71 -1.81 0.28
N ARG A 264 18.21 -2.60 -0.66
CA ARG A 264 17.23 -2.16 -1.67
C ARG A 264 15.99 -1.55 -1.02
N TRP A 265 15.47 -2.20 -0.01
CA TRP A 265 14.24 -1.77 0.65
C TRP A 265 14.48 -0.75 1.77
N SER A 266 15.64 -0.77 2.44
CA SER A 266 16.02 0.24 3.42
C SER A 266 16.51 1.54 2.78
N SER A 267 17.19 1.49 1.62
CA SER A 267 17.55 2.70 0.89
C SER A 267 16.33 3.45 0.35
N LEU A 268 15.24 2.72 0.10
CA LEU A 268 13.94 3.31 -0.18
C LEU A 268 13.30 3.94 1.07
N ALA A 269 13.65 3.48 2.29
CA ALA A 269 13.20 4.04 3.56
C ALA A 269 14.05 5.23 4.04
N SER A 270 15.32 5.25 3.68
CA SER A 270 16.17 6.39 3.96
C SER A 270 15.78 7.52 3.00
N GLY A 271 14.99 8.49 3.47
CA GLY A 271 14.82 9.78 2.81
C GLY A 271 16.20 10.38 2.47
N PRO A 272 16.33 11.53 1.86
CA PRO A 272 17.33 11.98 0.88
C PRO A 272 18.80 12.00 1.33
N ARG A 273 19.32 10.92 1.93
CA ARG A 273 20.72 10.81 2.37
C ARG A 273 21.69 10.23 1.35
N SER A 274 21.24 9.70 0.25
CA SER A 274 22.10 9.50 -0.93
C SER A 274 21.21 9.57 -2.16
N ALA A 275 21.23 10.71 -2.81
CA ALA A 275 20.76 10.85 -4.18
C ALA A 275 21.68 9.98 -5.08
N GLN A 276 21.42 8.67 -5.11
CA GLN A 276 21.91 7.90 -6.24
C GLN A 276 21.18 8.45 -7.45
N ALA A 277 21.94 9.19 -8.28
CA ALA A 277 21.44 9.65 -9.56
C ALA A 277 20.83 8.44 -10.30
N VAL A 278 19.64 8.62 -10.83
CA VAL A 278 19.02 7.60 -11.67
C VAL A 278 19.95 7.40 -12.86
N GLN A 279 20.34 6.16 -13.16
CA GLN A 279 21.09 5.88 -14.37
C GLN A 279 20.15 6.08 -15.56
N LEU A 280 20.27 7.22 -16.20
CA LEU A 280 19.50 7.56 -17.39
C LEU A 280 20.19 6.94 -18.62
N SER A 281 19.38 6.36 -19.52
CA SER A 281 19.87 5.92 -20.82
C SER A 281 20.35 7.13 -21.65
N GLU A 282 21.18 6.89 -22.66
CA GLU A 282 21.66 7.96 -23.54
C GLU A 282 20.52 8.75 -24.20
N ALA A 283 19.43 8.08 -24.54
CA ALA A 283 18.25 8.74 -25.10
C ALA A 283 17.57 9.66 -24.08
N GLN A 284 17.47 9.23 -22.81
CA GLN A 284 16.92 10.03 -21.73
C GLN A 284 17.82 11.21 -21.38
N GLN A 285 19.14 11.02 -21.40
CA GLN A 285 20.10 12.11 -21.17
C GLN A 285 20.02 13.19 -22.28
N ARG A 286 19.89 12.76 -23.55
CA ARG A 286 19.69 13.69 -24.67
C ARG A 286 18.38 14.44 -24.53
N TRP A 287 17.29 13.73 -24.23
CA TRP A 287 16.00 14.38 -24.03
C TRP A 287 16.04 15.41 -22.88
N LEU A 288 16.72 15.07 -21.77
CA LEU A 288 16.90 15.98 -20.64
C LEU A 288 17.71 17.23 -21.00
N ALA A 289 18.75 17.08 -21.82
CA ALA A 289 19.52 18.19 -22.30
C ALA A 289 18.72 19.15 -23.22
N ASP A 290 17.82 18.58 -24.04
CA ASP A 290 16.94 19.34 -24.92
C ASP A 290 15.72 19.94 -24.15
N ASN A 291 15.38 19.37 -22.99
CA ASN A 291 14.21 19.76 -22.17
C ASN A 291 14.61 19.99 -20.70
N PRO A 292 15.46 20.97 -20.39
CA PRO A 292 15.97 21.17 -19.03
C PRO A 292 14.88 21.59 -18.04
N LYS A 293 13.78 22.15 -18.53
CA LYS A 293 12.67 22.65 -17.71
C LYS A 293 11.31 22.21 -18.27
N VAL A 294 10.50 21.58 -17.40
CA VAL A 294 9.16 21.07 -17.73
C VAL A 294 8.12 21.86 -16.97
N ARG A 295 7.11 22.37 -17.68
CA ARG A 295 5.98 23.06 -17.05
C ARG A 295 4.97 22.04 -16.53
N VAL A 296 4.65 22.17 -15.23
CA VAL A 296 3.76 21.29 -14.48
C VAL A 296 2.58 22.08 -13.94
N LEU A 297 1.38 21.60 -14.17
CA LEU A 297 0.17 22.15 -13.59
C LEU A 297 -0.23 21.34 -12.35
N VAL A 298 -0.67 22.03 -11.31
CA VAL A 298 -1.21 21.42 -10.08
C VAL A 298 -2.50 22.13 -9.67
N ASP A 299 -3.42 21.38 -9.06
CA ASP A 299 -4.56 21.98 -8.36
C ASP A 299 -4.07 22.43 -6.98
N ASP A 300 -4.14 23.71 -6.68
CA ASP A 300 -3.62 24.30 -5.45
C ASP A 300 -4.62 24.28 -4.27
N GLN A 301 -5.72 23.52 -4.41
CA GLN A 301 -6.76 23.40 -3.37
C GLN A 301 -6.89 21.98 -2.80
N VAL A 302 -6.00 21.05 -3.17
CA VAL A 302 -6.06 19.64 -2.75
C VAL A 302 -5.08 19.36 -1.62
N LEU A 303 -5.47 19.69 -0.38
CA LEU A 303 -4.69 19.32 0.79
C LEU A 303 -4.76 17.79 1.02
N PRO A 304 -3.64 17.15 1.41
CA PRO A 304 -2.28 17.67 1.58
C PRO A 304 -1.42 17.53 0.31
N LEU A 305 -2.01 17.23 -0.86
CA LEU A 305 -1.29 16.93 -2.09
C LEU A 305 -0.63 18.18 -2.68
N SER A 306 -1.42 19.22 -2.91
CA SER A 306 -0.95 20.51 -3.41
C SER A 306 -1.87 21.62 -2.91
N TYR A 307 -1.28 22.62 -2.28
CA TYR A 307 -2.02 23.73 -1.67
C TYR A 307 -1.13 24.97 -1.55
N ARG A 308 -1.75 26.13 -1.29
CA ARG A 308 -1.01 27.34 -0.93
C ARG A 308 -0.91 27.49 0.58
N ASP A 309 0.30 27.73 1.06
CA ASP A 309 0.55 28.05 2.46
C ASP A 309 0.06 29.49 2.82
N SER A 310 0.21 29.87 4.07
CA SER A 310 -0.18 31.20 4.56
C SER A 310 0.59 32.36 3.89
N LYS A 311 1.69 32.07 3.20
CA LYS A 311 2.52 33.01 2.44
C LYS A 311 2.20 32.97 0.94
N GLY A 312 1.18 32.20 0.51
CA GLY A 312 0.79 32.03 -0.88
C GLY A 312 1.71 31.12 -1.70
N GLN A 313 2.68 30.45 -1.06
CA GLN A 313 3.58 29.55 -1.74
C GLN A 313 2.94 28.18 -1.95
N LEU A 314 3.16 27.57 -3.11
CA LEU A 314 2.72 26.21 -3.40
C LEU A 314 3.51 25.22 -2.53
N ARG A 315 2.80 24.35 -1.83
CA ARG A 315 3.30 23.32 -0.93
C ARG A 315 2.53 22.02 -1.15
N GLY A 316 3.05 20.94 -0.59
CA GLY A 316 2.38 19.65 -0.52
C GLY A 316 3.17 18.50 -1.12
N LEU A 317 2.67 17.32 -0.90
CA LEU A 317 3.32 16.05 -1.23
C LEU A 317 3.69 15.94 -2.72
N THR A 318 2.86 16.47 -3.60
CA THR A 318 3.13 16.52 -5.05
C THR A 318 4.40 17.32 -5.35
N LEU A 319 4.58 18.47 -4.67
CA LEU A 319 5.75 19.34 -4.86
C LEU A 319 7.02 18.64 -4.33
N ASP A 320 6.91 17.92 -3.21
CA ASP A 320 8.03 17.16 -2.64
C ASP A 320 8.47 16.04 -3.59
N VAL A 321 7.53 15.35 -4.23
CA VAL A 321 7.81 14.34 -5.27
C VAL A 321 8.51 14.96 -6.47
N LEU A 322 8.05 16.11 -6.98
CA LEU A 322 8.71 16.82 -8.08
C LEU A 322 10.13 17.24 -7.71
N GLN A 323 10.34 17.76 -6.49
CA GLN A 323 11.69 18.09 -6.00
C GLN A 323 12.60 16.86 -5.92
N LEU A 324 12.05 15.70 -5.50
CA LEU A 324 12.79 14.46 -5.46
C LEU A 324 13.23 14.02 -6.87
N ILE A 325 12.35 14.16 -7.87
CA ILE A 325 12.68 13.88 -9.27
C ILE A 325 13.81 14.84 -9.74
N THR A 326 13.69 16.15 -9.48
CA THR A 326 14.74 17.12 -9.80
C THR A 326 16.09 16.71 -9.22
N ARG A 327 16.15 16.36 -7.93
CA ARG A 327 17.40 15.95 -7.29
C ARG A 327 18.01 14.68 -7.89
N ARG A 328 17.19 13.76 -8.41
CA ARG A 328 17.65 12.48 -8.95
C ARG A 328 17.99 12.50 -10.43
N THR A 329 17.39 13.41 -11.20
CA THR A 329 17.51 13.43 -12.66
C THR A 329 18.12 14.70 -13.20
N GLY A 330 18.14 15.78 -12.42
CA GLY A 330 18.49 17.12 -12.87
C GLY A 330 17.38 17.84 -13.64
N LEU A 331 16.20 17.21 -13.86
CA LEU A 331 15.07 17.83 -14.53
C LEU A 331 14.45 18.92 -13.64
N GLU A 332 14.35 20.14 -14.15
CA GLU A 332 13.70 21.22 -13.42
C GLU A 332 12.20 21.31 -13.76
N PHE A 333 11.39 21.70 -12.77
CA PHE A 333 9.96 21.88 -12.94
C PHE A 333 9.54 23.34 -12.72
N ASP A 334 8.79 23.87 -13.71
CA ASP A 334 8.07 25.14 -13.59
C ASP A 334 6.63 24.83 -13.14
N VAL A 335 6.37 24.88 -11.83
CA VAL A 335 5.09 24.47 -11.25
C VAL A 335 4.15 25.65 -11.20
N GLN A 336 3.00 25.51 -11.83
CA GLN A 336 1.95 26.53 -11.90
C GLN A 336 0.62 25.96 -11.38
N ALA A 337 -0.14 26.81 -10.67
CA ALA A 337 -1.50 26.44 -10.26
C ALA A 337 -2.44 26.55 -11.47
N GLY A 338 -3.24 25.51 -11.66
CA GLY A 338 -4.35 25.49 -12.61
C GLY A 338 -5.66 25.94 -11.96
N ALA A 339 -6.60 26.43 -12.74
CA ALA A 339 -7.88 26.89 -12.22
C ALA A 339 -8.86 25.73 -11.97
N ASP A 340 -8.89 24.75 -12.84
CA ASP A 340 -9.65 23.49 -12.74
C ASP A 340 -9.05 22.40 -13.61
N VAL A 341 -9.49 21.16 -13.39
CA VAL A 341 -8.94 19.96 -14.05
C VAL A 341 -9.14 20.02 -15.57
N GLU A 342 -10.31 20.42 -16.06
CA GLU A 342 -10.59 20.49 -17.51
C GLU A 342 -9.73 21.54 -18.21
N GLN A 343 -9.53 22.67 -17.57
CA GLN A 343 -8.66 23.71 -18.10
C GLN A 343 -7.19 23.25 -18.14
N MET A 344 -6.73 22.56 -17.09
CA MET A 344 -5.37 21.97 -17.06
C MET A 344 -5.18 20.94 -18.17
N ILE A 345 -6.16 20.05 -18.38
CA ILE A 345 -6.14 19.07 -19.48
C ILE A 345 -6.09 19.79 -20.82
N GLY A 346 -6.91 20.83 -21.01
CA GLY A 346 -6.89 21.65 -22.22
C GLY A 346 -5.53 22.32 -22.47
N GLN A 347 -4.83 22.78 -21.46
CA GLN A 347 -3.49 23.36 -21.58
C GLN A 347 -2.45 22.31 -21.98
N VAL A 348 -2.48 21.10 -21.38
CA VAL A 348 -1.59 20.00 -21.74
C VAL A 348 -1.86 19.53 -23.17
N THR A 349 -3.11 19.37 -23.58
CA THR A 349 -3.50 18.93 -24.93
C THR A 349 -3.04 19.94 -25.99
N ARG A 350 -3.00 21.24 -25.68
CA ARG A 350 -2.48 22.30 -26.56
C ARG A 350 -0.96 22.49 -26.47
N GLY A 351 -0.24 21.69 -25.70
CA GLY A 351 1.21 21.80 -25.52
C GLY A 351 1.66 23.02 -24.68
N GLN A 352 0.76 23.70 -24.00
CA GLN A 352 1.06 24.85 -23.14
C GLN A 352 1.69 24.45 -21.80
N ALA A 353 1.44 23.20 -21.39
CA ALA A 353 2.13 22.53 -20.30
C ALA A 353 2.41 21.07 -20.71
N GLN A 354 3.40 20.45 -20.10
CA GLN A 354 3.80 19.08 -20.41
C GLN A 354 3.21 18.05 -19.44
N LEU A 355 2.85 18.47 -18.22
CA LEU A 355 2.48 17.58 -17.15
C LEU A 355 1.39 18.18 -16.26
N ILE A 356 0.46 17.33 -15.80
CA ILE A 356 -0.42 17.63 -14.66
C ILE A 356 0.02 16.69 -13.52
N ALA A 357 0.31 17.24 -12.34
CA ALA A 357 0.70 16.44 -11.20
C ALA A 357 -0.40 16.44 -10.13
N GLY A 358 -0.56 15.28 -9.45
CA GLY A 358 -1.60 15.10 -8.43
C GLY A 358 -2.99 14.76 -8.98
N LEU A 359 -3.07 14.34 -10.25
CA LEU A 359 -4.34 13.97 -10.87
C LEU A 359 -4.68 12.51 -10.54
N PRO A 360 -5.88 12.21 -9.99
CA PRO A 360 -6.32 10.85 -9.75
C PRO A 360 -6.52 10.10 -11.08
N TYR A 361 -6.17 8.81 -11.10
CA TYR A 361 -6.44 7.96 -12.25
C TYR A 361 -7.94 7.70 -12.39
N SER A 362 -8.45 7.81 -13.62
CA SER A 362 -9.74 7.27 -14.04
C SER A 362 -9.66 6.81 -15.49
N ASP A 363 -10.53 5.87 -15.88
CA ASP A 363 -10.54 5.33 -17.25
C ASP A 363 -10.89 6.39 -18.29
N SER A 364 -11.75 7.35 -17.95
CA SER A 364 -12.12 8.47 -18.81
C SER A 364 -10.93 9.41 -19.06
N LEU A 365 -10.14 9.69 -18.02
CA LEU A 365 -8.93 10.51 -18.16
C LEU A 365 -7.80 9.77 -18.90
N ALA A 366 -7.68 8.45 -18.72
CA ALA A 366 -6.67 7.65 -19.38
C ALA A 366 -6.86 7.57 -20.91
N GLN A 367 -8.08 7.86 -21.42
CA GLN A 367 -8.34 8.00 -22.86
C GLN A 367 -7.77 9.30 -23.45
N ARG A 368 -7.52 10.30 -22.63
CA ARG A 368 -7.10 11.66 -23.03
C ARG A 368 -5.66 11.97 -22.65
N LEU A 369 -5.14 11.33 -21.61
CA LEU A 369 -3.84 11.59 -21.02
C LEU A 369 -3.07 10.29 -20.79
N GLY A 370 -1.74 10.33 -20.97
CA GLY A 370 -0.85 9.28 -20.51
C GLY A 370 -0.58 9.42 -19.02
N PHE A 371 -0.76 8.34 -18.25
CA PHE A 371 -0.47 8.32 -16.82
C PHE A 371 0.88 7.68 -16.53
N SER A 372 1.63 8.27 -15.62
CA SER A 372 2.78 7.62 -14.99
C SER A 372 2.32 6.53 -14.01
N ARG A 373 3.27 5.77 -13.46
CA ARG A 373 2.99 4.96 -12.27
C ARG A 373 2.51 5.88 -11.13
N ALA A 374 1.47 5.45 -10.40
CA ALA A 374 0.98 6.20 -9.27
C ALA A 374 2.07 6.33 -8.18
N TYR A 375 2.29 7.53 -7.69
CA TYR A 375 3.22 7.81 -6.59
C TYR A 375 2.53 7.90 -5.24
N LEU A 376 1.22 7.90 -5.21
CA LEU A 376 0.39 7.88 -4.02
C LEU A 376 -0.88 7.06 -4.27
N SER A 377 -1.30 6.29 -3.29
CA SER A 377 -2.59 5.63 -3.24
C SER A 377 -3.39 6.18 -2.06
N ALA A 378 -4.64 6.53 -2.29
CA ALA A 378 -5.55 7.00 -1.26
C ALA A 378 -6.87 6.24 -1.33
N SER A 379 -7.35 5.78 -0.18
CA SER A 379 -8.67 5.17 -0.08
C SER A 379 -9.75 6.22 -0.13
N ARG A 380 -10.84 5.92 -0.83
CA ARG A 380 -12.03 6.76 -0.84
C ARG A 380 -12.84 6.47 0.41
N VAL A 381 -13.25 7.51 1.10
CA VAL A 381 -14.05 7.38 2.31
C VAL A 381 -15.35 8.15 2.18
N LEU A 382 -16.41 7.60 2.75
CA LEU A 382 -17.69 8.29 2.91
C LEU A 382 -17.74 8.88 4.33
N VAL A 383 -17.94 10.18 4.42
CA VAL A 383 -18.05 10.88 5.70
C VAL A 383 -19.51 11.14 6.02
N SER A 384 -19.97 10.70 7.20
CA SER A 384 -21.30 10.98 7.72
C SER A 384 -21.23 11.71 9.07
N ARG A 385 -22.35 12.26 9.52
CA ARG A 385 -22.42 12.87 10.86
C ARG A 385 -22.22 11.80 11.94
N THR A 386 -21.57 12.16 13.03
CA THR A 386 -21.46 11.31 14.21
C THR A 386 -22.86 10.88 14.69
N GLY A 387 -23.05 9.60 14.95
CA GLY A 387 -24.35 9.02 15.33
C GLY A 387 -25.31 8.72 14.18
N ALA A 388 -24.99 9.09 12.94
CA ALA A 388 -25.73 8.66 11.76
C ALA A 388 -25.31 7.23 11.38
N GLN A 389 -26.28 6.40 10.96
CA GLN A 389 -25.98 5.08 10.44
C GLN A 389 -25.18 5.22 9.13
N ALA A 390 -23.88 4.91 9.17
CA ALA A 390 -23.01 4.94 8.02
C ALA A 390 -23.45 3.86 7.01
N PRO A 391 -23.61 4.20 5.72
CA PRO A 391 -23.88 3.19 4.70
C PRO A 391 -22.66 2.30 4.52
N ALA A 392 -22.85 0.99 4.50
CA ALA A 392 -21.80 0.01 4.31
C ALA A 392 -21.41 -0.19 2.84
N SER A 393 -22.26 0.26 1.90
CA SER A 393 -21.98 0.16 0.46
C SER A 393 -22.59 1.35 -0.31
N LEU A 394 -22.17 1.53 -1.57
CA LEU A 394 -22.68 2.60 -2.42
C LEU A 394 -24.17 2.42 -2.77
N GLU A 395 -24.66 1.19 -2.84
CA GLU A 395 -26.08 0.88 -3.11
C GLU A 395 -27.00 1.41 -2.01
N GLN A 396 -26.51 1.46 -0.76
CA GLN A 396 -27.25 2.01 0.39
C GLN A 396 -27.36 3.54 0.35
N LEU A 397 -26.73 4.19 -0.61
CA LEU A 397 -26.88 5.61 -0.87
C LEU A 397 -28.12 5.94 -1.72
N ALA A 398 -28.83 4.94 -2.25
CA ALA A 398 -30.04 5.16 -3.03
C ALA A 398 -31.03 6.07 -2.28
N GLY A 399 -31.51 7.13 -2.93
CA GLY A 399 -32.40 8.13 -2.34
C GLY A 399 -31.77 9.09 -1.35
N ARG A 400 -30.47 9.01 -1.07
CA ARG A 400 -29.75 9.93 -0.17
C ARG A 400 -29.04 11.04 -0.97
N ARG A 401 -28.79 12.18 -0.32
CA ARG A 401 -28.01 13.27 -0.89
C ARG A 401 -26.54 13.10 -0.53
N VAL A 402 -25.69 13.04 -1.55
CA VAL A 402 -24.24 12.90 -1.41
C VAL A 402 -23.57 14.17 -1.89
N ALA A 403 -22.76 14.80 -1.05
CA ALA A 403 -21.98 15.97 -1.40
C ALA A 403 -20.64 15.54 -2.02
N LEU A 404 -20.31 16.08 -3.18
CA LEU A 404 -19.06 15.86 -3.89
C LEU A 404 -18.35 17.18 -4.14
N VAL A 405 -17.02 17.16 -4.21
CA VAL A 405 -16.25 18.35 -4.59
C VAL A 405 -16.32 18.52 -6.11
N TRP A 406 -16.75 19.69 -6.56
CA TRP A 406 -16.84 20.03 -7.98
C TRP A 406 -15.46 19.95 -8.65
N GLY A 407 -15.40 19.38 -9.86
CA GLY A 407 -14.14 19.21 -10.60
C GLY A 407 -13.23 18.12 -10.05
N SER A 408 -13.64 17.39 -8.99
CA SER A 408 -12.91 16.22 -8.57
C SER A 408 -13.17 15.06 -9.56
N ALA A 409 -12.13 14.27 -9.85
CA ALA A 409 -12.25 13.03 -10.64
C ALA A 409 -13.16 11.96 -9.99
N MET A 410 -13.81 12.31 -8.87
CA MET A 410 -14.75 11.47 -8.13
C MET A 410 -16.20 11.63 -8.60
N VAL A 411 -16.51 12.70 -9.32
CA VAL A 411 -17.90 13.02 -9.69
C VAL A 411 -18.46 11.94 -10.63
N GLU A 412 -17.72 11.58 -11.68
CA GLU A 412 -18.17 10.57 -12.65
C GLU A 412 -18.30 9.16 -12.06
N PRO A 413 -17.28 8.59 -11.39
CA PRO A 413 -17.40 7.23 -10.85
C PRO A 413 -18.49 7.09 -9.79
N VAL A 414 -18.70 8.13 -8.97
CA VAL A 414 -19.76 8.11 -7.95
C VAL A 414 -21.12 8.32 -8.59
N ALA A 415 -21.27 9.23 -9.52
CA ALA A 415 -22.52 9.45 -10.24
C ALA A 415 -22.96 8.21 -11.04
N GLY A 416 -22.02 7.51 -11.68
CA GLY A 416 -22.27 6.26 -12.39
C GLY A 416 -22.59 5.05 -11.50
N SER A 417 -22.15 5.07 -10.24
CA SER A 417 -22.39 3.99 -9.26
C SER A 417 -23.61 4.27 -8.38
N LEU A 418 -24.14 5.49 -8.37
CA LEU A 418 -25.36 5.81 -7.65
C LEU A 418 -26.55 5.30 -8.46
N SER A 419 -27.22 4.26 -7.95
CA SER A 419 -28.47 3.75 -8.51
C SER A 419 -29.51 4.87 -8.65
N ALA A 420 -30.41 4.75 -9.63
CA ALA A 420 -31.47 5.72 -9.92
C ALA A 420 -32.21 6.19 -8.65
N GLY A 421 -32.05 7.46 -8.31
CA GLY A 421 -32.69 8.09 -7.12
C GLY A 421 -31.76 8.77 -6.13
N ALA A 422 -30.44 8.59 -6.20
CA ALA A 422 -29.52 9.34 -5.38
C ALA A 422 -29.21 10.72 -6.03
N GLN A 423 -29.26 11.80 -5.24
CA GLN A 423 -28.91 13.14 -5.72
C GLN A 423 -27.45 13.44 -5.36
N ALA A 424 -26.58 13.55 -6.35
CA ALA A 424 -25.23 14.06 -6.18
C ALA A 424 -25.26 15.60 -6.20
N LEU A 425 -24.83 16.23 -5.11
CA LEU A 425 -24.67 17.65 -5.00
C LEU A 425 -23.18 18.00 -5.09
N ALA A 426 -22.76 18.58 -6.22
CA ALA A 426 -21.41 19.06 -6.39
C ALA A 426 -21.30 20.53 -5.99
N ALA A 427 -20.36 20.88 -5.11
CA ALA A 427 -20.14 22.25 -4.70
C ALA A 427 -18.66 22.63 -4.84
N ARG A 428 -18.40 23.89 -5.23
CA ARG A 428 -17.05 24.45 -5.24
C ARG A 428 -16.63 24.78 -3.81
N PRO A 429 -15.40 24.47 -3.40
CA PRO A 429 -14.88 24.98 -2.13
C PRO A 429 -14.77 26.50 -2.23
N THR A 430 -15.54 27.24 -1.42
CA THR A 430 -15.40 28.70 -1.31
C THR A 430 -14.21 29.01 -0.41
N GLY A 431 -13.29 29.83 -0.90
CA GLY A 431 -11.96 30.08 -0.37
C GLY A 431 -11.88 30.46 1.11
N SER A 432 -10.69 30.19 1.63
CA SER A 432 -10.10 30.63 2.89
C SER A 432 -10.98 30.58 4.14
N ALA A 433 -11.15 29.39 4.72
CA ALA A 433 -11.21 29.27 6.17
C ALA A 433 -11.15 27.82 6.60
N ALA A 434 -10.13 27.48 7.32
CA ALA A 434 -10.13 26.40 8.29
C ALA A 434 -11.15 26.70 9.40
N ARG A 435 -12.41 26.75 9.08
CA ARG A 435 -13.56 26.78 10.00
C ARG A 435 -14.81 26.30 9.26
N GLY A 436 -15.11 25.01 9.40
CA GLY A 436 -16.39 24.40 9.05
C GLY A 436 -16.85 24.66 7.62
N CYS A 437 -16.81 23.67 6.76
CA CYS A 437 -17.38 23.75 5.40
C CYS A 437 -18.85 24.20 5.47
N ARG A 438 -19.11 25.48 5.27
CA ARG A 438 -20.45 26.01 5.05
C ARG A 438 -20.71 25.93 3.55
N TRP A 439 -21.48 24.96 3.14
CA TRP A 439 -21.88 24.75 1.76
C TRP A 439 -22.91 25.78 1.36
N THR A 440 -22.59 26.69 0.42
CA THR A 440 -23.55 27.62 -0.17
C THR A 440 -23.71 27.28 -1.65
N GLY A 441 -24.90 26.81 -2.02
CA GLY A 441 -25.38 26.71 -3.39
C GLY A 441 -24.83 25.52 -4.19
N GLY A 442 -25.44 24.34 -4.06
CA GLY A 442 -25.20 23.20 -4.95
C GLY A 442 -26.11 23.28 -6.19
N ARG A 443 -25.52 23.02 -7.38
CA ARG A 443 -26.34 22.67 -8.56
C ARG A 443 -26.62 21.17 -8.53
N SER A 444 -27.86 20.81 -8.87
CA SER A 444 -28.22 19.41 -9.13
C SER A 444 -27.56 18.98 -10.45
N LEU A 445 -26.96 17.78 -10.48
CA LEU A 445 -26.48 17.17 -11.73
C LEU A 445 -27.61 16.79 -12.72
N ALA A 446 -28.86 17.09 -12.37
CA ALA A 446 -30.05 16.81 -13.20
C ALA A 446 -30.47 17.99 -14.10
N ASP A 447 -29.78 19.14 -14.04
CA ASP A 447 -30.04 20.27 -14.94
C ASP A 447 -28.92 20.41 -15.98
N PRO A 448 -29.26 20.61 -17.30
CA PRO A 448 -28.32 20.63 -18.40
C PRO A 448 -27.31 21.78 -18.38
#